data_b757b14a9df1569198a35635d0d98b6e
#
_entry.id   b757b14a9df1569198a35635d0d98b6e
#
_cell.length_a   1.000
_cell.length_b   1.000
_cell.length_c   1.000
_cell.angle_alpha   90.00
_cell.angle_beta   90.00
_cell.angle_gamma   90.00
#
_symmetry.space_group_name_H-M   'P 1'
#
loop_
_entity.id
_entity.type
_entity.pdbx_description
1 polymer ?
#
loop_
_entity_poly.entity_id
_entity_poly.type
_entity_poly.pdbx_seq_one_letter_code
_entity_poly.pdbx_strand_id
1 'polypeptide(L)'
;MKLSYDHNHSLGYLTGLASRLFNNLIARRFREAGIDLTTEQWGVVMLLSKGEATTQKQLSEQLYLEKSSVSRLLDGLEKKGWLERQPDPEDSRRKRVIPTEKALAEASRCSAIANAVLSDIQQGIAADDLEQGQSVLNQVIGNLRDLNG
;
A
#
# COMPACT_ATOMS: atom_id res chain seq x y z
N MET A 1 36.01 4.66 12.02
CA MET A 1 35.38 3.60 12.82
C MET A 1 34.75 2.57 11.90
N LYS A 2 35.01 1.30 12.09
CA LYS A 2 34.40 0.23 11.33
C LYS A 2 33.19 -0.29 12.11
N LEU A 3 32.01 -0.12 11.52
CA LEU A 3 30.76 -0.65 12.09
C LEU A 3 30.60 -2.13 11.73
N SER A 4 30.05 -2.91 12.65
CA SER A 4 29.75 -4.32 12.41
C SER A 4 28.49 -4.54 11.57
N TYR A 5 27.61 -3.55 11.50
CA TYR A 5 26.37 -3.62 10.72
C TYR A 5 26.66 -3.39 9.24
N ASP A 6 26.32 -4.38 8.41
CA ASP A 6 26.49 -4.29 6.96
C ASP A 6 25.12 -4.05 6.31
N HIS A 7 24.87 -2.81 5.90
CA HIS A 7 23.60 -2.41 5.29
C HIS A 7 23.34 -3.11 3.96
N ASN A 8 24.39 -3.44 3.19
CA ASN A 8 24.21 -4.10 1.88
C ASN A 8 23.66 -5.53 2.00
N HIS A 9 23.78 -6.14 3.18
CA HIS A 9 23.23 -7.46 3.47
C HIS A 9 22.07 -7.41 4.47
N SER A 10 21.51 -6.23 4.69
CA SER A 10 20.41 -6.03 5.63
C SER A 10 19.07 -5.97 4.89
N LEU A 11 18.16 -6.88 5.23
CA LEU A 11 16.79 -6.84 4.71
C LEU A 11 16.09 -5.53 5.09
N GLY A 12 16.37 -4.99 6.28
CA GLY A 12 15.79 -3.72 6.71
C GLY A 12 16.15 -2.56 5.80
N TYR A 13 17.44 -2.43 5.49
CA TYR A 13 17.92 -1.39 4.58
C TYR A 13 17.43 -1.61 3.15
N LEU A 14 17.56 -2.85 2.64
CA LEU A 14 17.21 -3.17 1.26
C LEU A 14 15.71 -3.02 0.99
N THR A 15 14.86 -3.47 1.91
CA THR A 15 13.41 -3.32 1.76
C THR A 15 12.98 -1.86 1.84
N GLY A 16 13.59 -1.07 2.73
CA GLY A 16 13.33 0.36 2.83
C GLY A 16 13.71 1.10 1.55
N LEU A 17 14.89 0.83 1.02
CA LEU A 17 15.35 1.44 -0.23
C LEU A 17 14.47 1.02 -1.41
N ALA A 18 14.20 -0.28 -1.54
CA ALA A 18 13.34 -0.80 -2.61
C ALA A 18 11.95 -0.18 -2.55
N SER A 19 11.37 -0.04 -1.36
CA SER A 19 10.06 0.59 -1.16
C SER A 19 10.06 2.05 -1.61
N ARG A 20 11.07 2.83 -1.23
CA ARG A 20 11.15 4.24 -1.64
C ARG A 20 11.27 4.39 -3.15
N LEU A 21 12.14 3.61 -3.77
CA LEU A 21 12.33 3.66 -5.23
C LEU A 21 11.08 3.20 -5.98
N PHE A 22 10.46 2.13 -5.53
CA PHE A 22 9.19 1.63 -6.07
C PHE A 22 8.08 2.68 -5.97
N ASN A 23 7.93 3.29 -4.80
CA ASN A 23 6.91 4.30 -4.56
C ASN A 23 7.11 5.53 -5.46
N ASN A 24 8.35 5.95 -5.66
CA ASN A 24 8.65 7.06 -6.56
C ASN A 24 8.29 6.73 -8.00
N LEU A 25 8.57 5.53 -8.45
CA LEU A 25 8.27 5.12 -9.82
C LEU A 25 6.76 5.03 -10.08
N ILE A 26 6.03 4.38 -9.17
CA ILE A 26 4.57 4.23 -9.33
C ILE A 26 3.87 5.59 -9.26
N ALA A 27 4.30 6.48 -8.36
CA ALA A 27 3.76 7.83 -8.27
C ALA A 27 4.00 8.63 -9.55
N ARG A 28 5.16 8.51 -10.15
CA ARG A 28 5.47 9.16 -11.43
C ARG A 28 4.57 8.66 -12.54
N ARG A 29 4.39 7.35 -12.65
CA ARG A 29 3.53 6.75 -13.68
C ARG A 29 2.07 7.10 -13.50
N PHE A 30 1.60 7.20 -12.27
CA PHE A 30 0.25 7.70 -12.00
C PHE A 30 0.09 9.14 -12.49
N ARG A 31 1.05 10.02 -12.19
CA ARG A 31 1.01 11.42 -12.66
C ARG A 31 1.00 11.49 -14.17
N GLU A 32 1.85 10.72 -14.85
CA GLU A 32 1.90 10.68 -16.34
C GLU A 32 0.56 10.20 -16.93
N ALA A 33 -0.18 9.39 -16.21
CA ALA A 33 -1.49 8.89 -16.61
C ALA A 33 -2.65 9.80 -16.18
N GLY A 34 -2.36 10.91 -15.51
CA GLY A 34 -3.38 11.83 -15.01
C GLY A 34 -4.10 11.32 -13.76
N ILE A 35 -3.53 10.36 -13.04
CA ILE A 35 -4.10 9.82 -11.81
C ILE A 35 -3.48 10.54 -10.62
N ASP A 36 -4.32 11.20 -9.82
CA ASP A 36 -3.90 11.96 -8.65
C ASP A 36 -3.97 11.08 -7.39
N LEU A 37 -3.01 10.16 -7.30
CA LEU A 37 -2.84 9.29 -6.14
C LEU A 37 -1.37 9.18 -5.77
N THR A 38 -1.08 9.23 -4.47
CA THR A 38 0.20 8.78 -3.94
C THR A 38 0.17 7.25 -3.84
N THR A 39 1.33 6.62 -3.68
CA THR A 39 1.41 5.17 -3.52
C THR A 39 0.67 4.70 -2.27
N GLU A 40 0.76 5.45 -1.17
CA GLU A 40 0.03 5.13 0.06
C GLU A 40 -1.47 5.23 -0.13
N GLN A 41 -1.93 6.27 -0.85
CA GLN A 41 -3.34 6.42 -1.19
C GLN A 41 -3.83 5.29 -2.09
N TRP A 42 -3.00 4.87 -3.06
CA TRP A 42 -3.33 3.71 -3.90
C TRP A 42 -3.54 2.45 -3.06
N GLY A 43 -2.71 2.21 -2.04
CA GLY A 43 -2.89 1.08 -1.12
C GLY A 43 -4.27 1.07 -0.48
N VAL A 44 -4.76 2.22 -0.06
CA VAL A 44 -6.11 2.36 0.52
C VAL A 44 -7.18 2.08 -0.54
N VAL A 45 -7.09 2.72 -1.69
CA VAL A 45 -8.07 2.54 -2.79
C VAL A 45 -8.14 1.08 -3.22
N MET A 46 -7.00 0.41 -3.32
CA MET A 46 -6.93 -1.01 -3.66
C MET A 46 -7.69 -1.89 -2.66
N LEU A 47 -7.42 -1.72 -1.38
CA LEU A 47 -8.09 -2.51 -0.33
C LEU A 47 -9.60 -2.27 -0.32
N LEU A 48 -10.02 -1.02 -0.47
CA LEU A 48 -11.45 -0.68 -0.54
C LEU A 48 -12.11 -1.26 -1.79
N SER A 49 -11.45 -1.16 -2.93
CA SER A 49 -12.00 -1.63 -4.21
C SER A 49 -12.12 -3.16 -4.26
N LYS A 50 -11.25 -3.86 -3.55
CA LYS A 50 -11.33 -5.33 -3.41
C LYS A 50 -12.30 -5.78 -2.33
N GLY A 51 -12.82 -4.87 -1.52
CA GLY A 51 -13.66 -5.20 -0.38
C GLY A 51 -12.91 -5.84 0.77
N GLU A 52 -11.58 -5.75 0.79
CA GLU A 52 -10.73 -6.31 1.85
C GLU A 52 -10.69 -5.45 3.11
N ALA A 53 -11.14 -4.21 3.02
CA ALA A 53 -11.34 -3.31 4.15
C ALA A 53 -12.59 -2.47 3.91
N THR A 54 -13.37 -2.24 4.96
CA THR A 54 -14.59 -1.43 4.93
C THR A 54 -14.65 -0.41 6.07
N THR A 55 -13.70 -0.45 6.99
CA THR A 55 -13.65 0.48 8.12
C THR A 55 -12.26 1.09 8.24
N GLN A 56 -12.20 2.26 8.86
CA GLN A 56 -10.94 2.94 9.15
C GLN A 56 -10.04 2.09 10.04
N LYS A 57 -10.62 1.36 10.99
CA LYS A 57 -9.88 0.45 11.87
C LYS A 57 -9.21 -0.68 11.08
N GLN A 58 -9.94 -1.31 10.16
CA GLN A 58 -9.39 -2.37 9.31
C GLN A 58 -8.23 -1.87 8.46
N LEU A 59 -8.35 -0.65 7.90
CA LEU A 59 -7.26 -0.03 7.14
C LEU A 59 -6.02 0.18 8.01
N SER A 60 -6.19 0.67 9.23
CA SER A 60 -5.10 0.86 10.19
C SER A 60 -4.38 -0.47 10.49
N GLU A 61 -5.15 -1.53 10.72
CA GLU A 61 -4.61 -2.86 11.02
C GLU A 61 -3.88 -3.47 9.82
N GLN A 62 -4.49 -3.43 8.63
CA GLN A 62 -3.91 -4.03 7.43
C GLN A 62 -2.70 -3.30 6.91
N LEU A 63 -2.72 -1.97 6.96
CA LEU A 63 -1.59 -1.13 6.52
C LEU A 63 -0.52 -0.98 7.59
N TYR A 64 -0.81 -1.42 8.80
CA TYR A 64 0.06 -1.24 9.97
C TYR A 64 0.45 0.22 10.16
N LEU A 65 -0.54 1.09 10.10
CA LEU A 65 -0.39 2.54 10.28
C LEU A 65 -1.17 2.99 11.50
N GLU A 66 -0.68 4.05 12.13
CA GLU A 66 -1.40 4.69 13.24
C GLU A 66 -2.71 5.31 12.75
N LYS A 67 -3.68 5.40 13.65
CA LYS A 67 -5.00 5.97 13.35
C LYS A 67 -4.93 7.37 12.76
N SER A 68 -4.02 8.22 13.28
CA SER A 68 -3.83 9.58 12.79
C SER A 68 -3.31 9.61 11.36
N SER A 69 -2.40 8.71 11.01
CA SER A 69 -1.88 8.59 9.63
C SER A 69 -2.96 8.15 8.66
N VAL A 70 -3.76 7.14 9.04
CA VAL A 70 -4.89 6.67 8.24
C VAL A 70 -5.91 7.78 8.06
N SER A 71 -6.25 8.49 9.12
CA SER A 71 -7.21 9.62 9.06
C SER A 71 -6.77 10.66 8.04
N ARG A 72 -5.49 11.02 8.01
CA ARG A 72 -4.95 11.98 7.04
C ARG A 72 -5.00 11.46 5.60
N LEU A 73 -4.69 10.18 5.39
CA LEU A 73 -4.82 9.56 4.08
C LEU A 73 -6.26 9.61 3.58
N LEU A 74 -7.21 9.29 4.47
CA LEU A 74 -8.63 9.31 4.13
C LEU A 74 -9.14 10.72 3.88
N ASP A 75 -8.69 11.72 4.65
CA ASP A 75 -9.02 13.13 4.42
C ASP A 75 -8.62 13.57 3.00
N GLY A 76 -7.40 13.23 2.60
CA GLY A 76 -6.89 13.55 1.25
C GLY A 76 -7.67 12.85 0.15
N LEU A 77 -7.99 11.58 0.32
CA LEU A 77 -8.76 10.80 -0.65
C LEU A 77 -10.21 11.25 -0.76
N GLU A 78 -10.83 11.60 0.36
CA GLU A 78 -12.19 12.11 0.39
C GLU A 78 -12.28 13.43 -0.38
N LYS A 79 -11.34 14.34 -0.15
CA LYS A 79 -11.27 15.62 -0.87
C LYS A 79 -11.12 15.45 -2.39
N LYS A 80 -10.37 14.43 -2.81
CA LYS A 80 -10.17 14.10 -4.23
C LYS A 80 -11.32 13.32 -4.85
N GLY A 81 -12.30 12.90 -4.05
CA GLY A 81 -13.48 12.17 -4.52
C GLY A 81 -13.28 10.66 -4.71
N TRP A 82 -12.27 10.06 -4.06
CA TRP A 82 -12.00 8.62 -4.18
C TRP A 82 -12.78 7.78 -3.19
N LEU A 83 -13.22 8.37 -2.07
CA LEU A 83 -13.97 7.66 -1.04
C LEU A 83 -14.91 8.60 -0.30
N GLU A 84 -15.82 7.99 0.45
CA GLU A 84 -16.70 8.66 1.40
C GLU A 84 -16.61 7.96 2.75
N ARG A 85 -16.70 8.73 3.82
CA ARG A 85 -16.77 8.20 5.18
C ARG A 85 -18.18 8.36 5.70
N GLN A 86 -18.71 7.30 6.29
CA GLN A 86 -20.06 7.27 6.86
C GLN A 86 -20.00 6.65 8.25
N PRO A 87 -20.90 7.07 9.16
CA PRO A 87 -21.06 6.37 10.44
C PRO A 87 -21.49 4.92 10.18
N ASP A 88 -20.96 3.98 10.98
CA ASP A 88 -21.41 2.59 10.90
C ASP A 88 -22.87 2.51 11.40
N PRO A 89 -23.79 1.85 10.67
CA PRO A 89 -25.18 1.70 11.10
C PRO A 89 -25.34 0.99 12.45
N GLU A 90 -24.41 0.08 12.77
CA GLU A 90 -24.46 -0.71 14.00
C GLU A 90 -23.74 -0.03 15.17
N ASP A 91 -22.70 0.79 14.90
CA ASP A 91 -21.94 1.51 15.92
C ASP A 91 -21.47 2.86 15.37
N SER A 92 -22.11 3.92 15.81
CA SER A 92 -21.81 5.30 15.36
C SER A 92 -20.39 5.76 15.69
N ARG A 93 -19.68 5.04 16.58
CA ARG A 93 -18.28 5.33 16.89
C ARG A 93 -17.32 4.79 15.84
N ARG A 94 -17.77 3.86 14.99
CA ARG A 94 -17.02 3.32 13.88
C ARG A 94 -17.29 4.14 12.63
N LYS A 95 -16.25 4.32 11.82
CA LYS A 95 -16.37 4.99 10.52
C LYS A 95 -16.21 3.96 9.41
N ARG A 96 -17.25 3.80 8.63
CA ARG A 96 -17.19 3.03 7.39
C ARG A 96 -16.57 3.89 6.31
N VAL A 97 -15.80 3.25 5.46
CA VAL A 97 -15.12 3.88 4.33
C VAL A 97 -15.60 3.20 3.06
N ILE A 98 -16.16 3.97 2.15
CA ILE A 98 -16.82 3.46 0.95
C ILE A 98 -16.13 4.04 -0.28
N PRO A 99 -15.67 3.20 -1.23
CA PRO A 99 -15.11 3.71 -2.48
C PRO A 99 -16.23 4.35 -3.32
N THR A 100 -15.89 5.46 -3.98
CA THR A 100 -16.82 6.14 -4.89
C THR A 100 -16.86 5.42 -6.24
N GLU A 101 -17.83 5.80 -7.09
CA GLU A 101 -17.88 5.34 -8.48
C GLU A 101 -16.57 5.65 -9.23
N LYS A 102 -16.00 6.83 -8.98
CA LYS A 102 -14.71 7.22 -9.53
C LYS A 102 -13.62 6.20 -9.17
N ALA A 103 -13.52 5.84 -7.91
CA ALA A 103 -12.53 4.87 -7.44
C ALA A 103 -12.72 3.51 -8.12
N LEU A 104 -13.96 3.02 -8.17
CA LEU A 104 -14.26 1.73 -8.80
C LEU A 104 -13.98 1.75 -10.30
N ALA A 105 -14.32 2.86 -10.98
CA ALA A 105 -14.07 3.01 -12.41
C ALA A 105 -12.56 3.08 -12.73
N GLU A 106 -11.77 3.73 -11.88
CA GLU A 106 -10.33 3.91 -12.10
C GLU A 106 -9.48 2.77 -11.53
N ALA A 107 -10.04 1.91 -10.68
CA ALA A 107 -9.28 0.86 -9.99
C ALA A 107 -8.55 -0.08 -10.97
N SER A 108 -9.20 -0.48 -12.06
CA SER A 108 -8.59 -1.35 -13.08
C SER A 108 -7.42 -0.67 -13.78
N ARG A 109 -7.54 0.62 -14.07
CA ARG A 109 -6.48 1.40 -14.70
C ARG A 109 -5.28 1.56 -13.77
N CYS A 110 -5.52 1.88 -12.51
CA CYS A 110 -4.47 1.93 -11.48
C CYS A 110 -3.78 0.59 -11.32
N SER A 111 -4.55 -0.49 -11.26
CA SER A 111 -4.04 -1.85 -11.15
C SER A 111 -3.15 -2.22 -12.34
N ALA A 112 -3.57 -1.85 -13.55
CA ALA A 112 -2.77 -2.10 -14.77
C ALA A 112 -1.43 -1.36 -14.72
N ILE A 113 -1.41 -0.10 -14.27
CA ILE A 113 -0.18 0.68 -14.13
C ILE A 113 0.73 0.04 -13.06
N ALA A 114 0.18 -0.34 -11.90
CA ALA A 114 0.93 -0.99 -10.84
C ALA A 114 1.54 -2.32 -11.31
N ASN A 115 0.78 -3.13 -12.06
CA ASN A 115 1.28 -4.38 -12.61
C ASN A 115 2.36 -4.16 -13.67
N ALA A 116 2.26 -3.11 -14.48
CA ALA A 116 3.30 -2.75 -15.45
C ALA A 116 4.60 -2.36 -14.74
N VAL A 117 4.52 -1.61 -13.64
CA VAL A 117 5.67 -1.28 -12.81
C VAL A 117 6.31 -2.56 -12.25
N LEU A 118 5.50 -3.47 -11.70
CA LEU A 118 6.00 -4.76 -11.21
C LEU A 118 6.72 -5.54 -12.30
N SER A 119 6.14 -5.61 -13.49
CA SER A 119 6.75 -6.28 -14.63
C SER A 119 8.12 -5.70 -14.96
N ASP A 120 8.22 -4.37 -14.98
CA ASP A 120 9.48 -3.69 -15.31
C ASP A 120 10.55 -3.92 -14.25
N ILE A 121 10.21 -3.83 -12.96
CA ILE A 121 11.18 -4.01 -11.88
C ILE A 121 11.60 -5.46 -11.66
N GLN A 122 10.83 -6.40 -12.20
CA GLN A 122 11.11 -7.85 -12.09
C GLN A 122 11.87 -8.39 -13.29
N GLN A 123 12.22 -7.56 -14.24
CA GLN A 123 12.99 -7.96 -15.43
C GLN A 123 14.31 -8.61 -15.03
N GLY A 124 14.62 -9.74 -15.68
CA GLY A 124 15.85 -10.46 -15.41
C GLY A 124 15.84 -11.35 -14.17
N ILE A 125 14.73 -11.38 -13.44
CA ILE A 125 14.57 -12.23 -12.25
C ILE A 125 13.77 -13.47 -12.65
N ALA A 126 14.33 -14.66 -12.37
CA ALA A 126 13.65 -15.93 -12.64
C ALA A 126 12.37 -16.03 -11.80
N ALA A 127 11.31 -16.63 -12.34
CA ALA A 127 10.03 -16.78 -11.68
C ALA A 127 10.14 -17.50 -10.33
N ASP A 128 10.95 -18.54 -10.24
CA ASP A 128 11.17 -19.29 -8.99
C ASP A 128 11.87 -18.43 -7.93
N ASP A 129 12.85 -17.62 -8.33
CA ASP A 129 13.56 -16.72 -7.42
C ASP A 129 12.62 -15.64 -6.88
N LEU A 130 11.76 -15.11 -7.75
CA LEU A 130 10.76 -14.13 -7.36
C LEU A 130 9.78 -14.70 -6.33
N GLU A 131 9.28 -15.90 -6.58
CA GLU A 131 8.36 -16.61 -5.68
C GLU A 131 9.02 -16.88 -4.32
N GLN A 132 10.26 -17.33 -4.32
CA GLN A 132 11.03 -17.53 -3.08
C GLN A 132 11.25 -16.23 -2.34
N GLY A 133 11.61 -15.16 -3.04
CA GLY A 133 11.78 -13.83 -2.44
C GLY A 133 10.50 -13.34 -1.77
N GLN A 134 9.36 -13.50 -2.42
CA GLN A 134 8.05 -13.15 -1.85
C GLN A 134 7.74 -13.99 -0.61
N SER A 135 8.01 -15.28 -0.65
CA SER A 135 7.80 -16.18 0.48
C SER A 135 8.67 -15.77 1.69
N VAL A 136 9.94 -15.48 1.45
CA VAL A 136 10.85 -15.02 2.51
C VAL A 136 10.36 -13.70 3.12
N LEU A 137 9.97 -12.73 2.30
CA LEU A 137 9.45 -11.45 2.79
C LEU A 137 8.18 -11.64 3.62
N ASN A 138 7.28 -12.53 3.22
CA ASN A 138 6.08 -12.83 3.99
C ASN A 138 6.42 -13.43 5.35
N GLN A 139 7.42 -14.31 5.44
CA GLN A 139 7.90 -14.83 6.72
C GLN A 139 8.48 -13.73 7.59
N VAL A 140 9.29 -12.83 7.02
CA VAL A 140 9.86 -11.68 7.73
C VAL A 140 8.74 -10.78 8.27
N ILE A 141 7.73 -10.50 7.45
CA ILE A 141 6.56 -9.68 7.85
C ILE A 141 5.82 -10.35 9.01
N GLY A 142 5.59 -11.67 8.94
CA GLY A 142 4.96 -12.42 10.02
C GLY A 142 5.74 -12.32 11.33
N ASN A 143 7.05 -12.52 11.26
CA ASN A 143 7.92 -12.39 12.45
C ASN A 143 7.90 -10.97 13.01
N LEU A 144 7.94 -9.96 12.15
CA LEU A 144 7.89 -8.56 12.57
C LEU A 144 6.56 -8.22 13.25
N ARG A 145 5.45 -8.70 12.73
CA ARG A 145 4.13 -8.51 13.37
C ARG A 145 4.09 -9.12 14.76
N ASP A 146 4.60 -10.34 14.92
CA ASP A 146 4.65 -11.02 16.21
C ASP A 146 5.55 -10.28 17.21
N LEU A 147 6.70 -9.81 16.77
CA LEU A 147 7.66 -9.07 17.62
C LEU A 147 7.17 -7.68 18.01
N ASN A 148 6.38 -7.04 17.15
CA ASN A 148 5.80 -5.72 17.44
C ASN A 148 4.54 -5.78 18.30
N GLY A 149 4.03 -6.95 18.54
CA GLY A 149 2.85 -7.15 19.37
C GLY A 149 1.57 -6.94 18.64
#